data_b06014af3093b0467ae0c3268dfeae5e
#
_entry.id   b06014af3093b0467ae0c3268dfeae5e
#
_cell.length_a   1.000
_cell.length_b   1.000
_cell.length_c   1.000
_cell.angle_alpha   90.00
_cell.angle_beta   90.00
_cell.angle_gamma   90.00
#
_symmetry.space_group_name_H-M   'P 1'
#
loop_
_entity.id
_entity.type
_entity.pdbx_description
1 polymer ?
#
loop_
_entity_poly.entity_id
_entity_poly.type
_entity_poly.pdbx_seq_one_letter_code
_entity_poly.pdbx_strand_id
1 'polypeptide(L)'
;MAPATPRSPATIAPPWLRWLPGLALLKSYQAAWLPKDIAAGLVLTTMLVPVGIAYAEASGVPGVYGLYATIIPLLAYALFGPSRILVLGPDSALAAPILAVVLSVSNGDPMRAIAAASMMAVVSGLFCIVMGLMRLGFITELLSKPIRYGYMNGIALTVLVSQLPKLFDISIDDAGPLREMQQLAMAVTDGQTHWPSFAVGATSLAVILLLKRFDRVPGILIAVVLATLAVKLFGLDQQGVKVLGEIPQGLPSFAWPWLSNADLVKILLGGCAVALIAFADTSVLSRTYAARTNTRVDPNQEMVGLGVANLAAGFFQGFPISSSASRTPVAEAAGSRTQLTGVVGALAVAVLLIAAPNLLRHLPNSALAAVVIAAAIGLFEFKDLRRIYRIQRWEFWLSMLCFAAVAVFGAIPGICLAVVIAVIEFLWDGWRPHFAVLGRVPNLRGYHDLKRYPHATLIDGLVLFRWDAPLFFANAELFQQRLLEAVEASPTTVHRVIVAAEPVTSVDVTSADMLRELCEHLSRDGIALHFAEMKDPVRDKLKRFELSRLFRDDHFHPTVGSAVDDYLGREDRFASNREPIA
;
A
#
# COMPACT_ATOMS: atom_id res chain seq x y z
N MET A 1 14.40 -27.47 29.83
CA MET A 1 14.76 -26.06 29.58
C MET A 1 16.26 -26.00 29.37
N ALA A 2 16.70 -25.82 28.13
CA ALA A 2 18.11 -25.61 27.80
C ALA A 2 18.42 -24.10 27.99
N PRO A 3 19.62 -23.73 28.55
CA PRO A 3 19.96 -22.35 28.81
C PRO A 3 20.12 -21.58 27.48
N ALA A 4 19.51 -20.40 27.40
CA ALA A 4 19.63 -19.48 26.28
C ALA A 4 21.09 -19.02 26.14
N THR A 5 21.71 -19.32 25.01
CA THR A 5 23.02 -18.80 24.64
C THR A 5 22.99 -17.28 24.61
N PRO A 6 23.99 -16.58 25.20
CA PRO A 6 24.05 -15.13 25.20
C PRO A 6 24.19 -14.63 23.75
N ARG A 7 23.29 -13.74 23.36
CA ARG A 7 23.38 -13.01 22.07
C ARG A 7 24.67 -12.19 22.08
N SER A 8 25.58 -12.49 21.14
CA SER A 8 26.76 -11.65 20.91
C SER A 8 26.33 -10.19 20.68
N PRO A 9 27.10 -9.20 21.21
CA PRO A 9 26.78 -7.79 20.97
C PRO A 9 26.79 -7.53 19.47
N ALA A 10 25.66 -7.03 18.97
CA ALA A 10 25.52 -6.60 17.58
C ALA A 10 26.57 -5.51 17.35
N THR A 11 27.60 -5.81 16.56
CA THR A 11 28.52 -4.81 16.05
C THR A 11 27.69 -3.75 15.34
N ILE A 12 27.70 -2.53 15.87
CA ILE A 12 26.99 -1.38 15.28
C ILE A 12 27.62 -1.14 13.90
N ALA A 13 26.90 -1.59 12.87
CA ALA A 13 27.32 -1.37 11.49
C ALA A 13 27.41 0.16 11.23
N PRO A 14 28.42 0.63 10.49
CA PRO A 14 28.56 2.05 10.21
C PRO A 14 27.30 2.62 9.54
N PRO A 15 26.89 3.86 9.84
CA PRO A 15 25.60 4.43 9.44
C PRO A 15 25.29 4.35 7.94
N TRP A 16 26.31 4.44 7.08
CA TRP A 16 26.17 4.34 5.62
C TRP A 16 25.81 2.93 5.15
N LEU A 17 26.22 1.88 5.87
CA LEU A 17 25.89 0.50 5.52
C LEU A 17 24.38 0.22 5.65
N ARG A 18 23.68 1.04 6.44
CA ARG A 18 22.20 0.99 6.56
C ARG A 18 21.52 1.27 5.22
N TRP A 19 22.12 2.11 4.37
CA TRP A 19 21.56 2.47 3.06
C TRP A 19 21.96 1.51 1.93
N LEU A 20 22.86 0.56 2.20
CA LEU A 20 23.36 -0.46 1.28
C LEU A 20 23.18 -1.88 1.88
N PRO A 21 21.92 -2.31 2.13
CA PRO A 21 21.66 -3.60 2.77
C PRO A 21 22.18 -4.79 1.94
N GLY A 22 22.26 -4.67 0.62
CA GLY A 22 22.87 -5.68 -0.25
C GLY A 22 24.34 -5.97 0.09
N LEU A 23 25.13 -4.93 0.41
CA LEU A 23 26.52 -5.13 0.85
C LEU A 23 26.62 -5.79 2.24
N ALA A 24 25.66 -5.48 3.14
CA ALA A 24 25.58 -6.14 4.44
C ALA A 24 25.24 -7.63 4.26
N LEU A 25 24.35 -7.95 3.31
CA LEU A 25 24.00 -9.30 2.97
C LEU A 25 25.18 -10.11 2.40
N LEU A 26 25.99 -9.51 1.53
CA LEU A 26 27.20 -10.13 0.96
C LEU A 26 28.18 -10.57 2.06
N LYS A 27 28.36 -9.77 3.12
CA LYS A 27 29.21 -10.14 4.26
C LYS A 27 28.71 -11.35 5.05
N SER A 28 27.39 -11.59 5.04
CA SER A 28 26.73 -12.70 5.75
C SER A 28 26.32 -13.84 4.82
N TYR A 29 26.71 -13.78 3.54
CA TYR A 29 26.32 -14.73 2.52
C TYR A 29 26.93 -16.11 2.78
N GLN A 30 26.10 -17.14 2.75
CA GLN A 30 26.55 -18.54 2.89
C GLN A 30 26.68 -19.18 1.53
N ALA A 31 27.83 -19.79 1.23
CA ALA A 31 28.08 -20.45 -0.05
C ALA A 31 27.05 -21.55 -0.39
N ALA A 32 26.44 -22.17 0.63
CA ALA A 32 25.36 -23.14 0.48
C ALA A 32 24.06 -22.56 -0.12
N TRP A 33 23.89 -21.24 -0.15
CA TRP A 33 22.73 -20.58 -0.78
C TRP A 33 22.91 -20.39 -2.28
N LEU A 34 24.15 -20.34 -2.77
CA LEU A 34 24.48 -20.03 -4.17
C LEU A 34 23.77 -20.94 -5.19
N PRO A 35 23.78 -22.29 -5.08
CA PRO A 35 23.06 -23.13 -6.02
C PRO A 35 21.56 -22.88 -6.04
N LYS A 36 20.98 -22.54 -4.87
CA LYS A 36 19.54 -22.26 -4.74
C LYS A 36 19.18 -20.93 -5.38
N ASP A 37 19.97 -19.88 -5.14
CA ASP A 37 19.74 -18.57 -5.73
C ASP A 37 19.93 -18.60 -7.26
N ILE A 38 20.91 -19.36 -7.77
CA ILE A 38 21.09 -19.56 -9.22
C ILE A 38 19.90 -20.30 -9.83
N ALA A 39 19.50 -21.44 -9.25
CA ALA A 39 18.36 -22.19 -9.75
C ALA A 39 17.06 -21.36 -9.72
N ALA A 40 16.82 -20.66 -8.62
CA ALA A 40 15.66 -19.77 -8.48
C ALA A 40 15.69 -18.60 -9.49
N GLY A 41 16.86 -18.01 -9.75
CA GLY A 41 17.02 -16.95 -10.75
C GLY A 41 16.74 -17.41 -12.17
N LEU A 42 17.19 -18.60 -12.54
CA LEU A 42 16.89 -19.19 -13.86
C LEU A 42 15.41 -19.53 -14.00
N VAL A 43 14.78 -20.10 -12.98
CA VAL A 43 13.32 -20.31 -12.95
C VAL A 43 12.59 -18.98 -13.05
N LEU A 44 13.02 -17.96 -12.31
CA LEU A 44 12.42 -16.63 -12.36
C LEU A 44 12.50 -16.01 -13.75
N THR A 45 13.59 -16.21 -14.50
CA THR A 45 13.77 -15.68 -15.86
C THR A 45 12.67 -16.15 -16.81
N THR A 46 12.14 -17.35 -16.61
CA THR A 46 11.03 -17.87 -17.44
C THR A 46 9.76 -17.04 -17.34
N MET A 47 9.59 -16.28 -16.27
CA MET A 47 8.49 -15.33 -16.09
C MET A 47 8.90 -13.88 -16.37
N LEU A 48 10.14 -13.50 -16.06
CA LEU A 48 10.61 -12.12 -16.24
C LEU A 48 10.49 -11.65 -17.69
N VAL A 49 10.84 -12.52 -18.65
CA VAL A 49 10.83 -12.17 -20.07
C VAL A 49 9.42 -11.93 -20.59
N PRO A 50 8.49 -12.90 -20.59
CA PRO A 50 7.15 -12.67 -21.14
C PRO A 50 6.36 -11.62 -20.37
N VAL A 51 6.46 -11.60 -19.06
CA VAL A 51 5.75 -10.65 -18.20
C VAL A 51 6.31 -9.23 -18.37
N GLY A 52 7.63 -9.07 -18.46
CA GLY A 52 8.26 -7.78 -18.72
C GLY A 52 7.79 -7.17 -20.04
N ILE A 53 7.83 -7.96 -21.13
CA ILE A 53 7.37 -7.54 -22.45
C ILE A 53 5.87 -7.20 -22.42
N ALA A 54 5.05 -8.09 -21.84
CA ALA A 54 3.59 -7.92 -21.79
C ALA A 54 3.18 -6.63 -21.05
N TYR A 55 3.84 -6.31 -19.94
CA TYR A 55 3.51 -5.09 -19.18
C TYR A 55 4.06 -3.82 -19.83
N ALA A 56 5.15 -3.89 -20.57
CA ALA A 56 5.59 -2.76 -21.40
C ALA A 56 4.54 -2.42 -22.44
N GLU A 57 4.08 -3.42 -23.22
CA GLU A 57 3.01 -3.26 -24.21
C GLU A 57 1.69 -2.77 -23.57
N ALA A 58 1.36 -3.28 -22.38
CA ALA A 58 0.20 -2.82 -21.63
C ALA A 58 0.34 -1.38 -21.12
N SER A 59 1.57 -0.91 -20.89
CA SER A 59 1.89 0.45 -20.46
C SER A 59 2.07 1.43 -21.64
N GLY A 60 1.86 0.99 -22.88
CA GLY A 60 1.97 1.82 -24.07
C GLY A 60 3.41 2.08 -24.54
N VAL A 61 4.37 1.26 -24.13
CA VAL A 61 5.78 1.33 -24.58
C VAL A 61 6.19 0.02 -25.26
N PRO A 62 7.12 0.04 -26.23
CA PRO A 62 7.56 -1.18 -26.90
C PRO A 62 8.11 -2.23 -25.94
N GLY A 63 7.86 -3.52 -26.22
CA GLY A 63 8.12 -4.64 -25.30
C GLY A 63 9.54 -4.76 -24.80
N VAL A 64 10.55 -4.35 -25.58
CA VAL A 64 11.98 -4.40 -25.17
C VAL A 64 12.24 -3.56 -23.91
N TYR A 65 11.55 -2.44 -23.74
CA TYR A 65 11.70 -1.57 -22.58
C TYR A 65 11.21 -2.23 -21.28
N GLY A 66 10.36 -3.25 -21.39
CA GLY A 66 9.99 -4.10 -20.26
C GLY A 66 11.13 -4.99 -19.77
N LEU A 67 12.00 -5.42 -20.68
CA LEU A 67 13.21 -6.15 -20.31
C LEU A 67 14.24 -5.20 -19.67
N TYR A 68 14.35 -3.96 -20.16
CA TYR A 68 15.18 -2.93 -19.54
C TYR A 68 14.69 -2.58 -18.12
N ALA A 69 13.37 -2.39 -17.96
CA ALA A 69 12.72 -2.19 -16.67
C ALA A 69 12.75 -3.44 -15.75
N THR A 70 13.26 -4.56 -16.23
CA THR A 70 13.51 -5.75 -15.44
C THR A 70 14.96 -5.85 -15.01
N ILE A 71 15.91 -5.69 -15.94
CA ILE A 71 17.34 -5.87 -15.69
C ILE A 71 17.84 -4.88 -14.66
N ILE A 72 17.71 -3.60 -14.96
CA ILE A 72 18.34 -2.53 -14.16
C ILE A 72 17.76 -2.41 -12.75
N PRO A 73 16.42 -2.43 -12.56
CA PRO A 73 15.86 -2.37 -11.22
C PRO A 73 16.23 -3.55 -10.33
N LEU A 74 16.30 -4.77 -10.87
CA LEU A 74 16.72 -5.95 -10.09
C LEU A 74 18.16 -5.79 -9.59
N LEU A 75 19.06 -5.27 -10.40
CA LEU A 75 20.45 -4.99 -10.02
C LEU A 75 20.53 -3.89 -8.97
N ALA A 76 19.78 -2.79 -9.19
CA ALA A 76 19.76 -1.66 -8.25
C ALA A 76 19.16 -2.09 -6.89
N TYR A 77 18.06 -2.82 -6.92
CA TYR A 77 17.41 -3.29 -5.69
C TYR A 77 18.26 -4.33 -4.95
N ALA A 78 19.03 -5.15 -5.64
CA ALA A 78 19.96 -6.07 -5.00
C ALA A 78 21.01 -5.36 -4.13
N LEU A 79 21.34 -4.09 -4.42
CA LEU A 79 22.25 -3.27 -3.64
C LEU A 79 21.54 -2.46 -2.54
N PHE A 80 20.40 -1.87 -2.87
CA PHE A 80 19.72 -0.88 -2.02
C PHE A 80 18.47 -1.43 -1.31
N GLY A 81 17.91 -2.56 -1.76
CA GLY A 81 16.71 -3.17 -1.19
C GLY A 81 16.97 -3.90 0.11
N PRO A 82 16.16 -3.68 1.16
CA PRO A 82 16.29 -4.36 2.44
C PRO A 82 15.65 -5.75 2.48
N SER A 83 14.70 -6.04 1.59
CA SER A 83 14.00 -7.32 1.53
C SER A 83 14.86 -8.42 0.89
N ARG A 84 14.93 -9.61 1.52
CA ARG A 84 15.84 -10.70 1.10
C ARG A 84 15.48 -11.35 -0.22
N ILE A 85 14.21 -11.56 -0.50
CA ILE A 85 13.73 -12.37 -1.63
C ILE A 85 12.67 -11.67 -2.50
N LEU A 86 12.40 -10.39 -2.23
CA LEU A 86 11.40 -9.64 -2.98
C LEU A 86 11.87 -9.42 -4.43
N VAL A 87 11.01 -9.73 -5.39
CA VAL A 87 11.28 -9.57 -6.82
C VAL A 87 10.60 -8.30 -7.32
N LEU A 88 11.38 -7.35 -7.83
CA LEU A 88 10.90 -6.13 -8.45
C LEU A 88 10.86 -6.26 -9.97
N GLY A 89 10.11 -5.37 -10.61
CA GLY A 89 10.04 -5.23 -12.07
C GLY A 89 8.68 -4.72 -12.54
N PRO A 90 8.42 -4.73 -13.84
CA PRO A 90 7.12 -4.37 -14.41
C PRO A 90 5.97 -5.09 -13.70
N ASP A 91 4.91 -4.38 -13.35
CA ASP A 91 3.79 -4.94 -12.59
C ASP A 91 2.43 -4.55 -13.16
N SER A 92 1.45 -5.45 -13.02
CA SER A 92 0.10 -5.27 -13.57
C SER A 92 -0.65 -4.11 -12.94
N ALA A 93 -0.43 -3.82 -11.66
CA ALA A 93 -1.10 -2.72 -10.96
C ALA A 93 -0.66 -1.34 -11.48
N LEU A 94 0.52 -1.25 -12.09
CA LEU A 94 1.07 0.00 -12.61
C LEU A 94 0.77 0.22 -14.10
N ALA A 95 0.42 -0.83 -14.85
CA ALA A 95 0.28 -0.76 -16.31
C ALA A 95 -0.77 0.29 -16.73
N ALA A 96 -1.97 0.27 -16.17
CA ALA A 96 -3.01 1.25 -16.52
C ALA A 96 -2.67 2.69 -16.12
N PRO A 97 -2.19 2.99 -14.91
CA PRO A 97 -1.73 4.33 -14.56
C PRO A 97 -0.62 4.86 -15.48
N ILE A 98 0.34 4.02 -15.85
CA ILE A 98 1.42 4.40 -16.76
C ILE A 98 0.85 4.68 -18.15
N LEU A 99 0.02 3.77 -18.69
CA LEU A 99 -0.61 3.92 -19.99
C LEU A 99 -1.37 5.25 -20.11
N ALA A 100 -2.18 5.59 -19.11
CA ALA A 100 -2.98 6.82 -19.10
C ALA A 100 -2.13 8.09 -19.26
N VAL A 101 -0.95 8.15 -18.62
CA VAL A 101 -0.02 9.28 -18.78
C VAL A 101 0.68 9.21 -20.12
N VAL A 102 1.21 8.05 -20.49
CA VAL A 102 1.94 7.84 -21.74
C VAL A 102 1.09 8.26 -22.94
N LEU A 103 -0.17 7.81 -23.02
CA LEU A 103 -1.08 8.19 -24.10
C LEU A 103 -1.36 9.68 -24.14
N SER A 104 -1.55 10.31 -22.97
CA SER A 104 -1.85 11.75 -22.87
C SER A 104 -0.66 12.66 -23.26
N VAL A 105 0.56 12.12 -23.31
CA VAL A 105 1.82 12.86 -23.57
C VAL A 105 2.44 12.49 -24.91
N SER A 106 2.34 11.21 -25.32
CA SER A 106 3.04 10.71 -26.51
C SER A 106 2.48 11.19 -27.84
N ASN A 107 1.17 11.48 -27.91
CA ASN A 107 0.46 11.81 -29.14
C ASN A 107 0.75 10.81 -30.29
N GLY A 108 0.94 9.53 -29.95
CA GLY A 108 1.23 8.46 -30.92
C GLY A 108 2.71 8.31 -31.30
N ASP A 109 3.61 9.15 -30.78
CA ASP A 109 5.06 9.03 -31.02
C ASP A 109 5.69 8.04 -30.01
N PRO A 110 6.26 6.89 -30.48
CA PRO A 110 6.89 5.91 -29.61
C PRO A 110 8.07 6.46 -28.81
N MET A 111 8.85 7.38 -29.37
CA MET A 111 10.01 7.96 -28.65
C MET A 111 9.55 8.84 -27.49
N ARG A 112 8.48 9.62 -27.69
CA ARG A 112 7.85 10.40 -26.63
C ARG A 112 7.20 9.50 -25.57
N ALA A 113 6.61 8.37 -25.97
CA ALA A 113 6.05 7.39 -25.05
C ALA A 113 7.13 6.83 -24.11
N ILE A 114 8.28 6.44 -24.64
CA ILE A 114 9.42 5.95 -23.89
C ILE A 114 9.94 7.03 -22.94
N ALA A 115 10.14 8.26 -23.43
CA ALA A 115 10.63 9.37 -22.63
C ALA A 115 9.64 9.71 -21.48
N ALA A 116 8.31 9.69 -21.75
CA ALA A 116 7.29 9.92 -20.74
C ALA A 116 7.31 8.84 -19.65
N ALA A 117 7.35 7.57 -20.05
CA ALA A 117 7.40 6.45 -19.12
C ALA A 117 8.70 6.46 -18.28
N SER A 118 9.84 6.75 -18.91
CA SER A 118 11.13 6.86 -18.22
C SER A 118 11.16 8.06 -17.25
N MET A 119 10.61 9.20 -17.62
CA MET A 119 10.51 10.36 -16.72
C MET A 119 9.56 10.06 -15.54
N MET A 120 8.45 9.34 -15.77
CA MET A 120 7.60 8.88 -14.67
C MET A 120 8.36 8.00 -13.70
N ALA A 121 9.24 7.12 -14.18
CA ALA A 121 10.09 6.29 -13.31
C ALA A 121 11.06 7.15 -12.49
N VAL A 122 11.68 8.17 -13.10
CA VAL A 122 12.54 9.13 -12.39
C VAL A 122 11.74 9.86 -11.30
N VAL A 123 10.56 10.39 -11.63
CA VAL A 123 9.70 11.11 -10.67
C VAL A 123 9.26 10.18 -9.55
N SER A 124 8.78 8.97 -9.89
CA SER A 124 8.38 7.95 -8.91
C SER A 124 9.54 7.57 -7.98
N GLY A 125 10.73 7.37 -8.57
CA GLY A 125 11.94 7.05 -7.82
C GLY A 125 12.34 8.15 -6.86
N LEU A 126 12.38 9.39 -7.33
CA LEU A 126 12.73 10.55 -6.50
C LEU A 126 11.71 10.78 -5.39
N PHE A 127 10.40 10.65 -5.71
CA PHE A 127 9.33 10.76 -4.72
C PHE A 127 9.50 9.72 -3.61
N CYS A 128 9.71 8.43 -3.95
CA CYS A 128 9.93 7.38 -2.97
C CYS A 128 11.19 7.63 -2.12
N ILE A 129 12.30 8.09 -2.70
CA ILE A 129 13.53 8.41 -1.96
C ILE A 129 13.27 9.54 -0.96
N VAL A 130 12.68 10.65 -1.41
CA VAL A 130 12.38 11.81 -0.56
C VAL A 130 11.47 11.40 0.60
N MET A 131 10.37 10.69 0.31
CA MET A 131 9.43 10.22 1.32
C MET A 131 10.08 9.24 2.32
N GLY A 132 10.94 8.34 1.84
CA GLY A 132 11.70 7.42 2.69
C GLY A 132 12.70 8.13 3.61
N LEU A 133 13.42 9.14 3.11
CA LEU A 133 14.33 9.98 3.90
C LEU A 133 13.58 10.83 4.94
N MET A 134 12.41 11.34 4.60
CA MET A 134 11.50 12.05 5.52
C MET A 134 10.81 11.12 6.53
N ARG A 135 11.07 9.81 6.46
CA ARG A 135 10.46 8.79 7.32
C ARG A 135 8.93 8.70 7.21
N LEU A 136 8.42 8.94 6.03
CA LEU A 136 6.99 8.90 5.73
C LEU A 136 6.48 7.53 5.27
N GLY A 137 7.25 6.47 5.52
CA GLY A 137 6.86 5.08 5.21
C GLY A 137 5.54 4.62 5.83
N PHE A 138 5.08 5.33 6.87
CA PHE A 138 3.77 5.06 7.49
C PHE A 138 2.57 5.46 6.62
N ILE A 139 2.75 6.32 5.60
CA ILE A 139 1.64 6.79 4.73
C ILE A 139 0.90 5.61 4.09
N THR A 140 1.59 4.54 3.74
CA THR A 140 0.93 3.34 3.19
C THR A 140 0.06 2.61 4.21
N GLU A 141 0.24 2.89 5.51
CA GLU A 141 -0.62 2.36 6.58
C GLU A 141 -1.94 3.13 6.68
N LEU A 142 -2.00 4.37 6.15
CA LEU A 142 -3.22 5.17 6.08
C LEU A 142 -4.21 4.64 5.03
N LEU A 143 -3.72 3.92 4.02
CA LEU A 143 -4.60 3.27 3.04
C LEU A 143 -5.26 2.04 3.69
N SER A 144 -6.50 2.19 4.12
CA SER A 144 -7.27 1.09 4.69
C SER A 144 -7.45 -0.04 3.66
N LYS A 145 -7.60 -1.28 4.14
CA LYS A 145 -7.80 -2.45 3.24
C LYS A 145 -9.00 -2.29 2.31
N PRO A 146 -10.18 -1.78 2.77
CA PRO A 146 -11.32 -1.55 1.89
C PRO A 146 -11.03 -0.61 0.74
N ILE A 147 -10.36 0.52 1.00
CA ILE A 147 -9.97 1.49 -0.02
C ILE A 147 -9.02 0.84 -1.04
N ARG A 148 -8.02 0.10 -0.54
CA ARG A 148 -7.07 -0.61 -1.39
C ARG A 148 -7.77 -1.63 -2.30
N TYR A 149 -8.66 -2.45 -1.77
CA TYR A 149 -9.41 -3.42 -2.57
C TYR A 149 -10.30 -2.73 -3.61
N GLY A 150 -10.89 -1.58 -3.26
CA GLY A 150 -11.69 -0.79 -4.19
C GLY A 150 -10.89 -0.35 -5.41
N TYR A 151 -9.82 0.39 -5.20
CA TYR A 151 -9.03 0.89 -6.35
C TYR A 151 -8.31 -0.23 -7.10
N MET A 152 -7.85 -1.29 -6.44
CA MET A 152 -7.23 -2.44 -7.10
C MET A 152 -8.19 -3.17 -8.02
N ASN A 153 -9.43 -3.41 -7.59
CA ASN A 153 -10.47 -3.96 -8.47
C ASN A 153 -10.80 -3.02 -9.65
N GLY A 154 -10.79 -1.70 -9.41
CA GLY A 154 -10.93 -0.69 -10.46
C GLY A 154 -9.81 -0.77 -11.49
N ILE A 155 -8.56 -0.83 -11.04
CA ILE A 155 -7.39 -1.03 -11.91
C ILE A 155 -7.51 -2.36 -12.66
N ALA A 156 -7.88 -3.45 -11.99
CA ALA A 156 -8.06 -4.75 -12.62
C ALA A 156 -9.07 -4.68 -13.78
N LEU A 157 -10.19 -3.98 -13.58
CA LEU A 157 -11.19 -3.76 -14.63
C LEU A 157 -10.61 -2.92 -15.78
N THR A 158 -9.95 -1.81 -15.49
CA THR A 158 -9.34 -0.94 -16.49
C THR A 158 -8.30 -1.69 -17.33
N VAL A 159 -7.40 -2.45 -16.69
CA VAL A 159 -6.41 -3.26 -17.40
C VAL A 159 -7.09 -4.33 -18.26
N LEU A 160 -8.08 -5.03 -17.71
CA LEU A 160 -8.80 -6.06 -18.46
C LEU A 160 -9.45 -5.46 -19.73
N VAL A 161 -10.15 -4.35 -19.59
CA VAL A 161 -10.83 -3.67 -20.71
C VAL A 161 -9.81 -3.20 -21.75
N SER A 162 -8.68 -2.60 -21.35
CA SER A 162 -7.66 -2.12 -22.29
C SER A 162 -6.92 -3.22 -23.06
N GLN A 163 -6.92 -4.46 -22.56
CA GLN A 163 -6.27 -5.59 -23.23
C GLN A 163 -7.20 -6.42 -24.12
N LEU A 164 -8.52 -6.32 -23.90
CA LEU A 164 -9.49 -7.03 -24.74
C LEU A 164 -9.37 -6.69 -26.24
N PRO A 165 -9.26 -5.40 -26.66
CA PRO A 165 -9.09 -5.07 -28.08
C PRO A 165 -7.86 -5.73 -28.71
N LYS A 166 -6.74 -5.82 -27.97
CA LYS A 166 -5.52 -6.47 -28.45
C LYS A 166 -5.68 -7.99 -28.64
N LEU A 167 -6.58 -8.60 -27.85
CA LEU A 167 -6.91 -10.02 -27.99
C LEU A 167 -7.65 -10.28 -29.32
N PHE A 168 -8.52 -9.34 -29.73
CA PHE A 168 -9.28 -9.39 -30.97
C PHE A 168 -8.53 -8.78 -32.17
N ASP A 169 -7.36 -8.20 -31.92
CA ASP A 169 -6.56 -7.41 -32.88
C ASP A 169 -7.32 -6.19 -33.47
N ILE A 170 -8.16 -5.57 -32.67
CA ILE A 170 -8.94 -4.39 -32.99
C ILE A 170 -8.21 -3.16 -32.42
N SER A 171 -8.08 -2.12 -33.21
CA SER A 171 -7.56 -0.82 -32.76
C SER A 171 -8.73 0.05 -32.32
N ILE A 172 -8.72 0.49 -31.05
CA ILE A 172 -9.75 1.34 -30.46
C ILE A 172 -9.07 2.60 -29.91
N ASP A 173 -9.73 3.74 -30.04
CA ASP A 173 -9.28 5.00 -29.49
C ASP A 173 -9.48 4.98 -27.94
N ASP A 174 -8.50 5.46 -27.20
CA ASP A 174 -8.57 5.56 -25.75
C ASP A 174 -9.61 6.63 -25.34
N ALA A 175 -10.75 6.15 -24.87
CA ALA A 175 -11.87 6.99 -24.44
C ALA A 175 -12.37 6.67 -23.03
N GLY A 176 -11.61 5.84 -22.31
CA GLY A 176 -11.93 5.32 -20.99
C GLY A 176 -12.72 4.00 -21.02
N PRO A 177 -12.67 3.21 -19.92
CA PRO A 177 -13.07 1.80 -19.91
C PRO A 177 -14.49 1.52 -20.44
N LEU A 178 -15.45 2.39 -20.15
CA LEU A 178 -16.84 2.21 -20.61
C LEU A 178 -17.00 2.41 -22.11
N ARG A 179 -16.34 3.44 -22.66
CA ARG A 179 -16.39 3.73 -24.10
C ARG A 179 -15.59 2.71 -24.90
N GLU A 180 -14.44 2.29 -24.41
CA GLU A 180 -13.64 1.22 -25.00
C GLU A 180 -14.43 -0.08 -25.11
N MET A 181 -15.17 -0.46 -24.06
CA MET A 181 -16.03 -1.64 -24.06
C MET A 181 -17.16 -1.52 -25.12
N GLN A 182 -17.77 -0.34 -25.21
CA GLN A 182 -18.80 -0.07 -26.20
C GLN A 182 -18.25 -0.13 -27.65
N GLN A 183 -17.09 0.50 -27.89
CA GLN A 183 -16.43 0.48 -29.19
C GLN A 183 -15.98 -0.93 -29.57
N LEU A 184 -15.46 -1.70 -28.64
CA LEU A 184 -15.11 -3.10 -28.86
C LEU A 184 -16.32 -3.93 -29.24
N ALA A 185 -17.45 -3.77 -28.53
CA ALA A 185 -18.68 -4.49 -28.85
C ALA A 185 -19.18 -4.17 -30.26
N MET A 186 -19.17 -2.88 -30.66
CA MET A 186 -19.53 -2.47 -32.04
C MET A 186 -18.56 -3.07 -33.06
N ALA A 187 -17.25 -2.97 -32.86
CA ALA A 187 -16.26 -3.48 -33.79
C ALA A 187 -16.35 -5.01 -33.97
N VAL A 188 -16.65 -5.75 -32.89
CA VAL A 188 -16.88 -7.20 -32.96
C VAL A 188 -18.17 -7.52 -33.74
N THR A 189 -19.26 -6.76 -33.52
CA THR A 189 -20.52 -6.94 -34.29
C THR A 189 -20.38 -6.57 -35.76
N ASP A 190 -19.51 -5.60 -36.08
CA ASP A 190 -19.18 -5.19 -37.44
C ASP A 190 -18.20 -6.14 -38.14
N GLY A 191 -17.81 -7.24 -37.50
CA GLY A 191 -16.95 -8.27 -38.07
C GLY A 191 -15.48 -7.89 -38.21
N GLN A 192 -15.00 -6.89 -37.48
CA GLN A 192 -13.59 -6.43 -37.51
C GLN A 192 -12.62 -7.38 -36.76
N THR A 193 -13.13 -8.46 -36.18
CA THR A 193 -12.32 -9.41 -35.42
C THR A 193 -11.37 -10.19 -36.30
N HIS A 194 -10.06 -10.15 -35.98
CA HIS A 194 -9.08 -11.01 -36.63
C HIS A 194 -9.03 -12.37 -35.93
N TRP A 195 -9.77 -13.35 -36.47
CA TRP A 195 -9.98 -14.66 -35.85
C TRP A 195 -8.69 -15.44 -35.54
N PRO A 196 -7.64 -15.44 -36.39
CA PRO A 196 -6.38 -16.09 -36.04
C PRO A 196 -5.71 -15.49 -34.78
N SER A 197 -5.69 -14.14 -34.67
CA SER A 197 -5.16 -13.48 -33.45
C SER A 197 -5.97 -13.81 -32.21
N PHE A 198 -7.31 -13.79 -32.35
CA PHE A 198 -8.21 -14.17 -31.25
C PHE A 198 -7.99 -15.64 -30.83
N ALA A 199 -7.87 -16.58 -31.76
CA ALA A 199 -7.63 -17.97 -31.45
C ALA A 199 -6.32 -18.18 -30.69
N VAL A 200 -5.22 -17.53 -31.12
CA VAL A 200 -3.93 -17.56 -30.43
C VAL A 200 -4.03 -16.96 -29.02
N GLY A 201 -4.67 -15.81 -28.88
CA GLY A 201 -4.83 -15.15 -27.59
C GLY A 201 -5.74 -15.94 -26.62
N ALA A 202 -6.89 -16.40 -27.10
CA ALA A 202 -7.85 -17.17 -26.30
C ALA A 202 -7.27 -18.52 -25.84
N THR A 203 -6.55 -19.24 -26.72
CA THR A 203 -5.86 -20.48 -26.35
C THR A 203 -4.74 -20.23 -25.35
N SER A 204 -3.96 -19.15 -25.54
CA SER A 204 -2.92 -18.75 -24.57
C SER A 204 -3.53 -18.45 -23.20
N LEU A 205 -4.63 -17.69 -23.13
CA LEU A 205 -5.35 -17.39 -21.90
C LEU A 205 -5.88 -18.67 -21.25
N ALA A 206 -6.48 -19.56 -22.03
CA ALA A 206 -6.99 -20.84 -21.52
C ALA A 206 -5.86 -21.69 -20.91
N VAL A 207 -4.71 -21.80 -21.61
CA VAL A 207 -3.53 -22.54 -21.10
C VAL A 207 -3.02 -21.92 -19.80
N ILE A 208 -2.89 -20.59 -19.73
CA ILE A 208 -2.43 -19.90 -18.50
C ILE A 208 -3.37 -20.19 -17.34
N LEU A 209 -4.69 -20.04 -17.53
CA LEU A 209 -5.68 -20.23 -16.47
C LEU A 209 -5.79 -21.70 -16.02
N LEU A 210 -5.69 -22.66 -16.95
CA LEU A 210 -5.68 -24.09 -16.64
C LEU A 210 -4.43 -24.48 -15.85
N LEU A 211 -3.25 -24.03 -16.30
CA LEU A 211 -1.99 -24.34 -15.66
C LEU A 211 -1.78 -23.60 -14.34
N LYS A 212 -2.49 -22.49 -14.09
CA LYS A 212 -2.50 -21.80 -12.79
C LYS A 212 -2.91 -22.72 -11.63
N ARG A 213 -3.57 -23.85 -11.92
CA ARG A 213 -3.96 -24.87 -10.94
C ARG A 213 -2.77 -25.69 -10.43
N PHE A 214 -1.62 -25.64 -11.13
CA PHE A 214 -0.42 -26.42 -10.83
C PHE A 214 0.73 -25.47 -10.47
N ASP A 215 0.97 -25.23 -9.19
CA ASP A 215 1.95 -24.26 -8.68
C ASP A 215 3.40 -24.48 -9.17
N ARG A 216 3.72 -25.70 -9.61
CA ARG A 216 5.06 -26.06 -10.10
C ARG A 216 5.26 -25.87 -11.60
N VAL A 217 4.20 -25.55 -12.34
CA VAL A 217 4.24 -25.45 -13.80
C VAL A 217 4.26 -23.98 -14.20
N PRO A 218 5.28 -23.50 -14.96
CA PRO A 218 5.34 -22.12 -15.41
C PRO A 218 4.34 -21.87 -16.56
N GLY A 219 3.04 -21.81 -16.24
CA GLY A 219 1.95 -21.74 -17.20
C GLY A 219 2.07 -20.59 -18.19
N ILE A 220 2.55 -19.42 -17.75
CA ILE A 220 2.78 -18.26 -18.62
C ILE A 220 3.85 -18.58 -19.67
N LEU A 221 5.00 -19.14 -19.26
CA LEU A 221 6.06 -19.51 -20.21
C LEU A 221 5.56 -20.52 -21.24
N ILE A 222 4.87 -21.58 -20.78
CA ILE A 222 4.35 -22.63 -21.66
C ILE A 222 3.39 -22.03 -22.69
N ALA A 223 2.42 -21.21 -22.27
CA ALA A 223 1.46 -20.56 -23.16
C ALA A 223 2.17 -19.70 -24.20
N VAL A 224 3.14 -18.89 -23.77
CA VAL A 224 3.89 -17.98 -24.65
C VAL A 224 4.76 -18.76 -25.65
N VAL A 225 5.46 -19.80 -25.20
CA VAL A 225 6.28 -20.65 -26.09
C VAL A 225 5.40 -21.38 -27.10
N LEU A 226 4.27 -21.96 -26.69
CA LEU A 226 3.34 -22.62 -27.58
C LEU A 226 2.75 -21.64 -28.62
N ALA A 227 2.37 -20.45 -28.19
CA ALA A 227 1.86 -19.40 -29.10
C ALA A 227 2.92 -18.98 -30.11
N THR A 228 4.16 -18.74 -29.66
CA THR A 228 5.29 -18.37 -30.54
C THR A 228 5.61 -19.47 -31.55
N LEU A 229 5.63 -20.73 -31.08
CA LEU A 229 5.84 -21.89 -31.98
C LEU A 229 4.68 -22.02 -32.99
N ALA A 230 3.44 -21.87 -32.56
CA ALA A 230 2.28 -21.95 -33.45
C ALA A 230 2.35 -20.87 -34.54
N VAL A 231 2.66 -19.62 -34.17
CA VAL A 231 2.83 -18.52 -35.15
C VAL A 231 3.92 -18.86 -36.15
N LYS A 232 5.08 -19.34 -35.71
CA LYS A 232 6.20 -19.68 -36.57
C LYS A 232 5.93 -20.90 -37.47
N LEU A 233 5.33 -21.98 -36.93
CA LEU A 233 5.10 -23.22 -37.67
C LEU A 233 3.96 -23.09 -38.69
N PHE A 234 2.91 -22.39 -38.37
CA PHE A 234 1.75 -22.20 -39.24
C PHE A 234 1.82 -20.91 -40.06
N GLY A 235 2.91 -20.12 -39.95
CA GLY A 235 3.08 -18.88 -40.71
C GLY A 235 1.95 -17.87 -40.45
N LEU A 236 1.45 -17.79 -39.19
CA LEU A 236 0.32 -16.96 -38.84
C LEU A 236 0.64 -15.46 -38.89
N ASP A 237 1.91 -15.09 -38.79
CA ASP A 237 2.41 -13.73 -39.04
C ASP A 237 2.14 -13.26 -40.49
N GLN A 238 2.27 -14.18 -41.46
CA GLN A 238 1.91 -13.90 -42.86
C GLN A 238 0.38 -13.82 -43.09
N GLN A 239 -0.39 -14.39 -42.15
CA GLN A 239 -1.86 -14.30 -42.15
C GLN A 239 -2.38 -13.08 -41.38
N GLY A 240 -1.50 -12.18 -40.94
CA GLY A 240 -1.87 -10.92 -40.30
C GLY A 240 -1.83 -10.92 -38.77
N VAL A 241 -1.41 -12.02 -38.10
CA VAL A 241 -1.21 -11.99 -36.66
C VAL A 241 -0.05 -11.07 -36.33
N LYS A 242 -0.34 -10.01 -35.56
CA LYS A 242 0.69 -9.07 -35.13
C LYS A 242 1.65 -9.72 -34.12
N VAL A 243 2.93 -9.60 -34.43
CA VAL A 243 4.03 -10.13 -33.60
C VAL A 243 4.93 -8.99 -33.13
N LEU A 244 5.73 -9.25 -32.09
CA LEU A 244 6.65 -8.27 -31.51
C LEU A 244 7.66 -7.72 -32.53
N GLY A 245 8.05 -8.53 -33.53
CA GLY A 245 8.97 -8.14 -34.57
C GLY A 245 10.44 -8.15 -34.13
N GLU A 246 11.27 -7.38 -34.84
CA GLU A 246 12.70 -7.30 -34.54
C GLU A 246 12.93 -6.48 -33.26
N ILE A 247 13.61 -7.09 -32.31
CA ILE A 247 14.01 -6.44 -31.07
C ILE A 247 15.42 -5.88 -31.25
N PRO A 248 15.67 -4.62 -30.87
CA PRO A 248 17.03 -4.08 -30.86
C PRO A 248 17.95 -4.96 -30.01
N GLN A 249 19.07 -5.37 -30.59
CA GLN A 249 20.09 -6.12 -29.89
C GLN A 249 20.87 -5.18 -28.97
N GLY A 250 21.02 -5.53 -27.71
CA GLY A 250 21.88 -4.80 -26.79
C GLY A 250 21.24 -4.54 -25.42
N LEU A 251 22.06 -4.03 -24.53
CA LEU A 251 21.68 -3.65 -23.19
C LEU A 251 21.11 -2.24 -23.15
N PRO A 252 20.31 -1.90 -22.12
CA PRO A 252 19.81 -0.54 -21.95
C PRO A 252 20.98 0.44 -21.80
N SER A 253 20.96 1.49 -22.61
CA SER A 253 21.92 2.59 -22.49
C SER A 253 21.41 3.66 -21.55
N PHE A 254 22.34 4.38 -20.91
CA PHE A 254 21.97 5.55 -20.13
C PHE A 254 21.38 6.61 -21.04
N ALA A 255 20.19 7.12 -20.69
CA ALA A 255 19.52 8.18 -21.40
C ALA A 255 18.86 9.14 -20.41
N TRP A 256 18.99 10.43 -20.67
CA TRP A 256 18.27 11.44 -19.89
C TRP A 256 16.86 11.58 -20.52
N PRO A 257 15.78 11.26 -19.77
CA PRO A 257 14.43 11.35 -20.31
C PRO A 257 14.00 12.82 -20.41
N TRP A 258 14.21 13.43 -21.57
CA TRP A 258 13.86 14.83 -21.79
C TRP A 258 12.47 14.97 -22.39
N LEU A 259 11.63 15.82 -21.79
CA LEU A 259 10.29 16.14 -22.26
C LEU A 259 10.02 17.65 -22.20
N SER A 260 9.03 18.09 -22.94
CA SER A 260 8.58 19.48 -22.95
C SER A 260 7.99 19.88 -21.59
N ASN A 261 8.18 21.14 -21.20
CA ASN A 261 7.64 21.69 -19.95
C ASN A 261 6.10 21.60 -19.88
N ALA A 262 5.42 21.58 -21.05
CA ALA A 262 3.95 21.45 -21.11
C ALA A 262 3.41 20.13 -20.53
N ASP A 263 4.19 19.05 -20.58
CA ASP A 263 3.78 17.73 -20.13
C ASP A 263 4.23 17.44 -18.70
N LEU A 264 5.06 18.30 -18.11
CA LEU A 264 5.71 18.06 -16.81
C LEU A 264 4.69 17.85 -15.68
N VAL A 265 3.60 18.60 -15.63
CA VAL A 265 2.57 18.48 -14.58
C VAL A 265 1.90 17.11 -14.62
N LYS A 266 1.55 16.62 -15.82
CA LYS A 266 0.93 15.30 -15.99
C LYS A 266 1.87 14.19 -15.52
N ILE A 267 3.15 14.31 -15.86
CA ILE A 267 4.18 13.34 -15.49
C ILE A 267 4.45 13.36 -13.99
N LEU A 268 4.51 14.55 -13.36
CA LEU A 268 4.69 14.68 -11.92
C LEU A 268 3.52 14.04 -11.16
N LEU A 269 2.29 14.38 -11.52
CA LEU A 269 1.09 13.81 -10.87
C LEU A 269 1.02 12.29 -11.09
N GLY A 270 1.24 11.84 -12.33
CA GLY A 270 1.25 10.42 -12.65
C GLY A 270 2.38 9.65 -11.96
N GLY A 271 3.59 10.20 -11.94
CA GLY A 271 4.74 9.61 -11.27
C GLY A 271 4.56 9.50 -9.76
N CYS A 272 4.00 10.53 -9.11
CA CYS A 272 3.66 10.49 -7.68
C CYS A 272 2.56 9.47 -7.37
N ALA A 273 1.50 9.42 -8.20
CA ALA A 273 0.43 8.44 -8.04
C ALA A 273 0.96 7.00 -8.18
N VAL A 274 1.75 6.75 -9.22
CA VAL A 274 2.41 5.45 -9.44
C VAL A 274 3.34 5.08 -8.29
N ALA A 275 4.10 6.04 -7.75
CA ALA A 275 4.98 5.84 -6.60
C ALA A 275 4.20 5.35 -5.36
N LEU A 276 3.05 5.97 -5.07
CA LEU A 276 2.19 5.59 -3.95
C LEU A 276 1.65 4.16 -4.10
N ILE A 277 1.19 3.78 -5.31
CA ILE A 277 0.72 2.42 -5.59
C ILE A 277 1.87 1.43 -5.43
N ALA A 278 2.99 1.68 -6.11
CA ALA A 278 4.16 0.82 -6.10
C ALA A 278 4.67 0.58 -4.67
N PHE A 279 4.68 1.64 -3.85
CA PHE A 279 5.12 1.51 -2.46
C PHE A 279 4.07 0.81 -1.59
N ALA A 280 2.78 1.06 -1.77
CA ALA A 280 1.73 0.38 -1.04
C ALA A 280 1.79 -1.14 -1.24
N ASP A 281 1.95 -1.59 -2.48
CA ASP A 281 2.06 -3.01 -2.81
C ASP A 281 3.38 -3.60 -2.30
N THR A 282 4.49 -2.89 -2.48
CA THR A 282 5.80 -3.30 -1.99
C THR A 282 5.83 -3.42 -0.48
N SER A 283 5.25 -2.48 0.25
CA SER A 283 5.18 -2.50 1.73
C SER A 283 4.44 -3.74 2.26
N VAL A 284 3.33 -4.13 1.62
CA VAL A 284 2.56 -5.33 2.01
C VAL A 284 3.35 -6.60 1.75
N LEU A 285 3.95 -6.72 0.55
CA LEU A 285 4.72 -7.90 0.18
C LEU A 285 5.98 -8.03 1.03
N SER A 286 6.73 -6.96 1.22
CA SER A 286 7.97 -6.97 1.99
C SER A 286 7.72 -7.41 3.44
N ARG A 287 6.65 -6.93 4.09
CA ARG A 287 6.24 -7.37 5.44
C ARG A 287 5.83 -8.84 5.47
N THR A 288 5.07 -9.28 4.46
CA THR A 288 4.63 -10.68 4.36
C THR A 288 5.83 -11.62 4.29
N TYR A 289 6.81 -11.30 3.44
CA TYR A 289 8.01 -12.11 3.30
C TYR A 289 9.00 -11.94 4.45
N ALA A 290 9.08 -10.76 5.06
CA ALA A 290 9.84 -10.53 6.29
C ALA A 290 9.34 -11.43 7.43
N ALA A 291 8.02 -11.53 7.61
CA ALA A 291 7.41 -12.42 8.60
C ALA A 291 7.72 -13.90 8.33
N ARG A 292 7.65 -14.35 7.05
CA ARG A 292 7.97 -15.74 6.66
C ARG A 292 9.44 -16.09 6.85
N THR A 293 10.34 -15.14 6.61
CA THR A 293 11.79 -15.32 6.73
C THR A 293 12.34 -14.96 8.11
N ASN A 294 11.45 -14.57 9.04
CA ASN A 294 11.79 -14.08 10.39
C ASN A 294 12.85 -12.95 10.36
N THR A 295 12.69 -12.04 9.41
CA THR A 295 13.53 -10.85 9.25
C THR A 295 12.73 -9.59 9.56
N ARG A 296 13.42 -8.48 9.84
CA ARG A 296 12.79 -7.16 10.00
C ARG A 296 13.13 -6.30 8.80
N VAL A 297 12.14 -5.65 8.25
CA VAL A 297 12.28 -4.68 7.14
C VAL A 297 11.79 -3.33 7.63
N ASP A 298 12.62 -2.30 7.47
CA ASP A 298 12.25 -0.90 7.75
C ASP A 298 11.49 -0.36 6.53
N PRO A 299 10.23 0.10 6.69
CA PRO A 299 9.45 0.63 5.57
C PRO A 299 10.09 1.83 4.87
N ASN A 300 10.82 2.67 5.61
CA ASN A 300 11.49 3.82 5.03
C ASN A 300 12.67 3.40 4.14
N GLN A 301 13.41 2.39 4.57
CA GLN A 301 14.49 1.81 3.79
C GLN A 301 13.96 1.07 2.54
N GLU A 302 12.82 0.37 2.67
CA GLU A 302 12.13 -0.25 1.53
C GLU A 302 11.74 0.79 0.49
N MET A 303 11.20 1.93 0.95
CA MET A 303 10.84 3.07 0.11
C MET A 303 12.04 3.64 -0.65
N VAL A 304 13.17 3.80 0.02
CA VAL A 304 14.41 4.24 -0.63
C VAL A 304 14.91 3.19 -1.62
N GLY A 305 14.90 1.90 -1.28
CA GLY A 305 15.32 0.81 -2.17
C GLY A 305 14.47 0.73 -3.44
N LEU A 306 13.15 0.81 -3.30
CA LEU A 306 12.22 0.89 -4.43
C LEU A 306 12.45 2.18 -5.25
N GLY A 307 12.69 3.30 -4.56
CA GLY A 307 12.95 4.58 -5.20
C GLY A 307 14.22 4.57 -6.04
N VAL A 308 15.33 4.02 -5.54
CA VAL A 308 16.57 3.87 -6.29
C VAL A 308 16.39 2.93 -7.49
N ALA A 309 15.63 1.84 -7.33
CA ALA A 309 15.33 0.93 -8.43
C ALA A 309 14.52 1.61 -9.55
N ASN A 310 13.52 2.43 -9.19
CA ASN A 310 12.74 3.22 -10.15
C ASN A 310 13.58 4.31 -10.82
N LEU A 311 14.42 5.02 -10.05
CA LEU A 311 15.31 6.03 -10.58
C LEU A 311 16.28 5.42 -11.60
N ALA A 312 16.87 4.27 -11.27
CA ALA A 312 17.74 3.55 -12.18
C ALA A 312 16.98 3.07 -13.43
N ALA A 313 15.74 2.53 -13.28
CA ALA A 313 14.91 2.19 -14.42
C ALA A 313 14.72 3.38 -15.37
N GLY A 314 14.38 4.55 -14.85
CA GLY A 314 14.13 5.74 -15.66
C GLY A 314 15.35 6.23 -16.43
N PHE A 315 16.55 6.20 -15.83
CA PHE A 315 17.78 6.60 -16.53
C PHE A 315 18.27 5.56 -17.54
N PHE A 316 17.80 4.34 -17.48
CA PHE A 316 18.14 3.28 -18.42
C PHE A 316 16.93 2.87 -19.30
N GLN A 317 16.11 3.85 -19.68
CA GLN A 317 15.02 3.74 -20.64
C GLN A 317 13.91 2.75 -20.20
N GLY A 318 13.83 2.43 -18.92
CA GLY A 318 12.75 1.67 -18.34
C GLY A 318 11.55 2.57 -18.00
N PHE A 319 10.57 1.98 -17.33
CA PHE A 319 9.37 2.65 -16.82
C PHE A 319 9.15 2.29 -15.34
N PRO A 320 8.17 2.91 -14.64
CA PRO A 320 7.94 2.64 -13.22
C PRO A 320 7.70 1.17 -12.92
N ILE A 321 8.34 0.69 -11.85
CA ILE A 321 8.27 -0.70 -11.40
C ILE A 321 7.80 -0.81 -9.96
N SER A 322 7.30 -2.00 -9.60
CA SER A 322 6.90 -2.35 -8.25
C SER A 322 7.38 -3.76 -7.89
N SER A 323 7.09 -4.18 -6.66
CA SER A 323 7.26 -5.57 -6.27
C SER A 323 6.17 -6.46 -6.86
N SER A 324 6.48 -7.71 -7.10
CA SER A 324 5.57 -8.63 -7.76
C SER A 324 4.99 -9.68 -6.83
N ALA A 325 3.67 -9.66 -6.69
CA ALA A 325 2.90 -10.66 -5.95
C ALA A 325 2.89 -12.05 -6.63
N SER A 326 3.18 -12.12 -7.94
CA SER A 326 3.21 -13.38 -8.69
C SER A 326 4.61 -13.97 -8.82
N ARG A 327 5.64 -13.13 -8.99
CA ARG A 327 7.02 -13.57 -9.22
C ARG A 327 7.77 -13.89 -7.93
N THR A 328 7.52 -13.15 -6.85
CA THR A 328 8.17 -13.41 -5.55
C THR A 328 7.83 -14.80 -4.99
N PRO A 329 6.54 -15.28 -5.00
CA PRO A 329 6.23 -16.65 -4.59
C PRO A 329 6.93 -17.72 -5.44
N VAL A 330 7.10 -17.48 -6.74
CA VAL A 330 7.80 -18.43 -7.63
C VAL A 330 9.28 -18.50 -7.27
N ALA A 331 9.92 -17.37 -7.02
CA ALA A 331 11.30 -17.32 -6.54
C ALA A 331 11.45 -18.04 -5.18
N GLU A 332 10.51 -17.81 -4.24
CA GLU A 332 10.46 -18.50 -2.94
C GLU A 332 10.34 -20.02 -3.12
N ALA A 333 9.37 -20.47 -3.93
CA ALA A 333 9.12 -21.90 -4.20
C ALA A 333 10.31 -22.57 -4.89
N ALA A 334 11.04 -21.83 -5.74
CA ALA A 334 12.27 -22.30 -6.37
C ALA A 334 13.49 -22.33 -5.41
N GLY A 335 13.32 -21.85 -4.17
CA GLY A 335 14.33 -21.92 -3.13
C GLY A 335 15.19 -20.66 -2.96
N SER A 336 14.78 -19.52 -3.51
CA SER A 336 15.45 -18.21 -3.33
C SER A 336 15.77 -17.94 -1.86
N ARG A 337 16.97 -17.46 -1.60
CA ARG A 337 17.45 -17.10 -0.26
C ARG A 337 17.85 -15.65 -0.15
N THR A 338 18.27 -15.05 -1.26
CA THR A 338 18.77 -13.68 -1.28
C THR A 338 18.42 -12.96 -2.59
N GLN A 339 18.72 -11.68 -2.66
CA GLN A 339 18.59 -10.85 -3.86
C GLN A 339 19.51 -11.29 -5.01
N LEU A 340 20.47 -12.20 -4.76
CA LEU A 340 21.26 -12.81 -5.83
C LEU A 340 20.38 -13.53 -6.85
N THR A 341 19.24 -14.08 -6.44
CA THR A 341 18.20 -14.61 -7.34
C THR A 341 17.78 -13.58 -8.40
N GLY A 342 17.51 -12.34 -7.98
CA GLY A 342 17.19 -11.24 -8.89
C GLY A 342 18.36 -10.87 -9.81
N VAL A 343 19.58 -10.88 -9.28
CA VAL A 343 20.80 -10.63 -10.08
C VAL A 343 20.98 -11.70 -11.16
N VAL A 344 20.82 -12.98 -10.81
CA VAL A 344 20.90 -14.08 -11.80
C VAL A 344 19.80 -13.94 -12.86
N GLY A 345 18.57 -13.61 -12.45
CA GLY A 345 17.47 -13.35 -13.38
C GLY A 345 17.77 -12.19 -14.34
N ALA A 346 18.27 -11.06 -13.80
CA ALA A 346 18.66 -9.91 -14.60
C ALA A 346 19.78 -10.25 -15.62
N LEU A 347 20.80 -10.98 -15.18
CA LEU A 347 21.88 -11.42 -16.05
C LEU A 347 21.40 -12.39 -17.14
N ALA A 348 20.50 -13.33 -16.81
CA ALA A 348 19.93 -14.24 -17.79
C ALA A 348 19.09 -13.50 -18.85
N VAL A 349 18.31 -12.50 -18.47
CA VAL A 349 17.58 -11.61 -19.42
C VAL A 349 18.56 -10.81 -20.26
N ALA A 350 19.62 -10.26 -19.65
CA ALA A 350 20.66 -9.53 -20.39
C ALA A 350 21.36 -10.41 -21.43
N VAL A 351 21.72 -11.66 -21.07
CA VAL A 351 22.31 -12.63 -22.00
C VAL A 351 21.35 -12.94 -23.14
N LEU A 352 20.05 -13.12 -22.87
CA LEU A 352 19.04 -13.34 -23.90
C LEU A 352 19.00 -12.18 -24.91
N LEU A 353 19.02 -10.92 -24.44
CA LEU A 353 19.00 -9.73 -25.30
C LEU A 353 20.26 -9.58 -26.16
N ILE A 354 21.42 -10.00 -25.65
CA ILE A 354 22.68 -9.94 -26.39
C ILE A 354 22.83 -11.10 -27.37
N ALA A 355 22.56 -12.33 -26.90
CA ALA A 355 22.92 -13.54 -27.64
C ALA A 355 21.78 -14.06 -28.54
N ALA A 356 20.50 -13.84 -28.15
CA ALA A 356 19.39 -14.50 -28.82
C ALA A 356 18.09 -13.65 -28.90
N PRO A 357 18.13 -12.34 -29.28
CA PRO A 357 16.94 -11.50 -29.36
C PRO A 357 15.91 -12.03 -30.37
N ASN A 358 16.37 -12.73 -31.42
CA ASN A 358 15.52 -13.31 -32.44
C ASN A 358 14.56 -14.40 -31.94
N LEU A 359 14.78 -14.98 -30.77
CA LEU A 359 13.85 -15.94 -30.16
C LEU A 359 12.49 -15.28 -29.83
N LEU A 360 12.47 -13.98 -29.62
CA LEU A 360 11.27 -13.22 -29.25
C LEU A 360 10.55 -12.61 -30.46
N ARG A 361 11.12 -12.67 -31.66
CA ARG A 361 10.62 -12.01 -32.88
C ARG A 361 9.18 -12.41 -33.23
N HIS A 362 8.85 -13.72 -33.12
CA HIS A 362 7.53 -14.26 -33.50
C HIS A 362 6.55 -14.32 -32.32
N LEU A 363 6.83 -13.61 -31.22
CA LEU A 363 5.95 -13.54 -30.07
C LEU A 363 4.69 -12.76 -30.40
N PRO A 364 3.48 -13.38 -30.37
CA PRO A 364 2.26 -12.69 -30.77
C PRO A 364 1.73 -11.74 -29.70
N ASN A 365 1.29 -10.54 -30.12
CA ASN A 365 0.75 -9.52 -29.22
C ASN A 365 -0.52 -10.00 -28.51
N SER A 366 -1.33 -10.85 -29.15
CA SER A 366 -2.53 -11.45 -28.55
C SER A 366 -2.20 -12.40 -27.40
N ALA A 367 -1.05 -13.12 -27.44
CA ALA A 367 -0.59 -13.93 -26.33
C ALA A 367 -0.06 -13.05 -25.17
N LEU A 368 0.61 -11.94 -25.48
CA LEU A 368 1.00 -10.95 -24.45
C LEU A 368 -0.21 -10.35 -23.77
N ALA A 369 -1.25 -9.97 -24.54
CA ALA A 369 -2.52 -9.50 -23.98
C ALA A 369 -3.16 -10.55 -23.06
N ALA A 370 -3.13 -11.84 -23.45
CA ALA A 370 -3.60 -12.94 -22.61
C ALA A 370 -2.85 -13.05 -21.27
N VAL A 371 -1.52 -12.83 -21.27
CA VAL A 371 -0.72 -12.78 -20.03
C VAL A 371 -1.20 -11.65 -19.12
N VAL A 372 -1.42 -10.46 -19.66
CA VAL A 372 -1.88 -9.29 -18.89
C VAL A 372 -3.30 -9.51 -18.37
N ILE A 373 -4.21 -10.06 -19.19
CA ILE A 373 -5.58 -10.40 -18.78
C ILE A 373 -5.57 -11.42 -17.63
N ALA A 374 -4.77 -12.47 -17.74
CA ALA A 374 -4.64 -13.48 -16.67
C ALA A 374 -4.13 -12.88 -15.35
N ALA A 375 -3.24 -11.90 -15.44
CA ALA A 375 -2.76 -11.16 -14.28
C ALA A 375 -3.84 -10.23 -13.70
N ALA A 376 -4.55 -9.48 -14.56
CA ALA A 376 -5.65 -8.60 -14.14
C ALA A 376 -6.77 -9.37 -13.42
N ILE A 377 -7.13 -10.57 -13.92
CA ILE A 377 -8.06 -11.47 -13.22
C ILE A 377 -7.55 -11.82 -11.81
N GLY A 378 -6.23 -11.92 -11.64
CA GLY A 378 -5.60 -12.19 -10.34
C GLY A 378 -5.62 -11.02 -9.35
N LEU A 379 -5.85 -9.79 -9.83
CA LEU A 379 -5.97 -8.60 -8.97
C LEU A 379 -7.34 -8.45 -8.30
N PHE A 380 -8.37 -9.16 -8.79
CA PHE A 380 -9.72 -9.08 -8.21
C PHE A 380 -9.79 -9.74 -6.84
N GLU A 381 -10.21 -8.95 -5.84
CA GLU A 381 -10.29 -9.35 -4.42
C GLU A 381 -11.74 -9.59 -3.97
N PHE A 382 -12.51 -10.39 -4.74
CA PHE A 382 -13.93 -10.66 -4.47
C PHE A 382 -14.21 -11.32 -3.12
N LYS A 383 -13.29 -12.20 -2.65
CA LYS A 383 -13.44 -12.91 -1.38
C LYS A 383 -13.37 -11.93 -0.21
N ASP A 384 -12.42 -11.01 -0.26
CA ASP A 384 -12.20 -10.03 0.79
C ASP A 384 -13.30 -8.96 0.78
N LEU A 385 -13.76 -8.50 -0.40
CA LEU A 385 -14.93 -7.63 -0.50
C LEU A 385 -16.19 -8.26 0.11
N ARG A 386 -16.46 -9.54 -0.17
CA ARG A 386 -17.59 -10.25 0.44
C ARG A 386 -17.46 -10.37 1.95
N ARG A 387 -16.23 -10.55 2.44
CA ARG A 387 -15.94 -10.55 3.88
C ARG A 387 -16.23 -9.19 4.51
N ILE A 388 -15.75 -8.10 3.90
CA ILE A 388 -16.00 -6.73 4.39
C ILE A 388 -17.49 -6.44 4.43
N TYR A 389 -18.25 -6.77 3.37
CA TYR A 389 -19.70 -6.58 3.32
C TYR A 389 -20.44 -7.24 4.51
N ARG A 390 -19.96 -8.41 4.97
CA ARG A 390 -20.56 -9.12 6.11
C ARG A 390 -20.20 -8.51 7.45
N ILE A 391 -18.99 -7.92 7.57
CA ILE A 391 -18.48 -7.37 8.83
C ILE A 391 -18.93 -5.92 8.98
N GLN A 392 -18.74 -5.09 7.95
CA GLN A 392 -18.97 -3.65 8.03
C GLN A 392 -19.40 -3.10 6.67
N ARG A 393 -20.71 -2.88 6.53
CA ARG A 393 -21.31 -2.43 5.25
C ARG A 393 -20.79 -1.07 4.78
N TRP A 394 -20.47 -0.16 5.71
CA TRP A 394 -19.92 1.15 5.37
C TRP A 394 -18.60 1.03 4.61
N GLU A 395 -17.65 0.25 5.13
CA GLU A 395 -16.36 0.01 4.48
C GLU A 395 -16.50 -0.66 3.10
N PHE A 396 -17.51 -1.52 2.94
CA PHE A 396 -17.82 -2.08 1.62
C PHE A 396 -18.24 -0.99 0.63
N TRP A 397 -19.14 -0.07 1.02
CA TRP A 397 -19.57 1.00 0.13
C TRP A 397 -18.44 1.99 -0.16
N LEU A 398 -17.57 2.23 0.79
CA LEU A 398 -16.35 3.01 0.59
C LEU A 398 -15.43 2.35 -0.46
N SER A 399 -15.26 1.04 -0.39
CA SER A 399 -14.54 0.25 -1.41
C SER A 399 -15.19 0.37 -2.78
N MET A 400 -16.53 0.29 -2.85
CA MET A 400 -17.28 0.45 -4.11
C MET A 400 -17.16 1.86 -4.69
N LEU A 401 -17.10 2.88 -3.85
CA LEU A 401 -16.86 4.26 -4.29
C LEU A 401 -15.47 4.40 -4.93
N CYS A 402 -14.44 3.85 -4.31
CA CYS A 402 -13.08 3.85 -4.87
C CYS A 402 -13.01 3.04 -6.18
N PHE A 403 -13.69 1.89 -6.25
CA PHE A 403 -13.83 1.11 -7.48
C PHE A 403 -14.47 1.93 -8.60
N ALA A 404 -15.61 2.55 -8.33
CA ALA A 404 -16.35 3.37 -9.30
C ALA A 404 -15.52 4.58 -9.76
N ALA A 405 -14.79 5.21 -8.84
CA ALA A 405 -13.92 6.33 -9.16
C ALA A 405 -12.85 5.94 -10.19
N VAL A 406 -12.17 4.80 -10.01
CA VAL A 406 -11.17 4.31 -10.96
C VAL A 406 -11.83 3.88 -12.29
N ALA A 407 -12.97 3.20 -12.24
CA ALA A 407 -13.67 2.71 -13.43
C ALA A 407 -14.23 3.85 -14.31
N VAL A 408 -14.66 4.98 -13.71
CA VAL A 408 -15.28 6.10 -14.43
C VAL A 408 -14.27 7.16 -14.83
N PHE A 409 -13.39 7.57 -13.90
CA PHE A 409 -12.44 8.66 -14.13
C PHE A 409 -11.06 8.18 -14.59
N GLY A 410 -10.84 6.86 -14.62
CA GLY A 410 -9.56 6.25 -14.92
C GLY A 410 -8.68 6.07 -13.69
N ALA A 411 -7.56 5.38 -13.88
CA ALA A 411 -6.71 4.91 -12.77
C ALA A 411 -6.14 6.06 -11.93
N ILE A 412 -5.55 7.09 -12.53
CA ILE A 412 -4.87 8.17 -11.80
C ILE A 412 -5.83 9.03 -10.99
N PRO A 413 -6.88 9.65 -11.59
CA PRO A 413 -7.84 10.42 -10.80
C PRO A 413 -8.55 9.58 -9.74
N GLY A 414 -8.87 8.32 -10.06
CA GLY A 414 -9.51 7.40 -9.14
C GLY A 414 -8.65 7.09 -7.92
N ILE A 415 -7.34 6.90 -8.10
CA ILE A 415 -6.40 6.66 -7.00
C ILE A 415 -6.19 7.94 -6.18
N CYS A 416 -6.03 9.09 -6.82
CA CYS A 416 -5.94 10.37 -6.11
C CYS A 416 -7.18 10.58 -5.22
N LEU A 417 -8.37 10.30 -5.74
CA LEU A 417 -9.61 10.35 -4.97
C LEU A 417 -9.60 9.33 -3.82
N ALA A 418 -9.16 8.10 -4.07
CA ALA A 418 -9.05 7.06 -3.04
C ALA A 418 -8.11 7.48 -1.88
N VAL A 419 -6.99 8.13 -2.18
CA VAL A 419 -6.07 8.68 -1.16
C VAL A 419 -6.74 9.81 -0.36
N VAL A 420 -7.45 10.72 -1.04
CA VAL A 420 -8.20 11.79 -0.35
C VAL A 420 -9.26 11.19 0.57
N ILE A 421 -10.00 10.20 0.11
CA ILE A 421 -11.01 9.50 0.92
C ILE A 421 -10.35 8.82 2.14
N ALA A 422 -9.18 8.17 1.97
CA ALA A 422 -8.44 7.55 3.06
C ALA A 422 -8.05 8.55 4.15
N VAL A 423 -7.59 9.73 3.74
CA VAL A 423 -7.25 10.83 4.66
C VAL A 423 -8.50 11.33 5.39
N ILE A 424 -9.61 11.50 4.66
CA ILE A 424 -10.89 11.94 5.26
C ILE A 424 -11.39 10.89 6.28
N GLU A 425 -11.35 9.60 5.94
CA GLU A 425 -11.73 8.50 6.85
C GLU A 425 -10.90 8.53 8.13
N PHE A 426 -9.58 8.63 7.99
CA PHE A 426 -8.66 8.72 9.13
C PHE A 426 -8.94 9.94 10.03
N LEU A 427 -9.19 11.10 9.43
CA LEU A 427 -9.55 12.32 10.16
C LEU A 427 -10.92 12.20 10.83
N TRP A 428 -11.88 11.55 10.19
CA TRP A 428 -13.22 11.35 10.71
C TRP A 428 -13.24 10.51 11.99
N ASP A 429 -12.47 9.41 12.01
CA ASP A 429 -12.34 8.55 13.19
C ASP A 429 -11.67 9.28 14.36
N GLY A 430 -10.68 10.14 14.08
CA GLY A 430 -10.06 10.98 15.10
C GLY A 430 -10.97 12.11 15.60
N TRP A 431 -11.80 12.68 14.72
CA TRP A 431 -12.71 13.78 15.03
C TRP A 431 -13.89 13.34 15.91
N ARG A 432 -14.47 12.16 15.64
CA ARG A 432 -15.64 11.63 16.36
C ARG A 432 -15.34 10.31 17.09
N PRO A 433 -14.49 10.36 18.12
CA PRO A 433 -14.18 9.16 18.86
C PRO A 433 -15.38 8.71 19.71
N HIS A 434 -15.31 7.49 20.16
CA HIS A 434 -16.25 6.98 21.14
C HIS A 434 -16.11 7.73 22.47
N PHE A 435 -17.24 7.98 23.13
CA PHE A 435 -17.30 8.50 24.48
C PHE A 435 -18.40 7.78 25.27
N ALA A 436 -18.30 7.77 26.59
CA ALA A 436 -19.28 7.13 27.44
C ALA A 436 -19.46 7.87 28.75
N VAL A 437 -20.71 7.94 29.23
CA VAL A 437 -21.02 8.21 30.61
C VAL A 437 -20.99 6.87 31.35
N LEU A 438 -20.25 6.82 32.47
CA LEU A 438 -20.00 5.60 33.19
C LEU A 438 -20.87 5.52 34.45
N GLY A 439 -21.34 4.31 34.78
CA GLY A 439 -22.06 4.00 35.99
C GLY A 439 -21.53 2.73 36.66
N ARG A 440 -21.93 2.50 37.91
CA ARG A 440 -21.57 1.32 38.69
C ARG A 440 -22.52 0.17 38.37
N VAL A 441 -21.98 -0.97 37.95
CA VAL A 441 -22.74 -2.20 37.71
C VAL A 441 -22.64 -3.11 38.92
N PRO A 442 -23.76 -3.63 39.47
CA PRO A 442 -23.71 -4.61 40.53
C PRO A 442 -22.88 -5.85 40.15
N ASN A 443 -22.05 -6.33 41.07
CA ASN A 443 -21.20 -7.52 40.89
C ASN A 443 -20.08 -7.42 39.82
N LEU A 444 -19.89 -6.25 39.19
CA LEU A 444 -18.73 -5.97 38.33
C LEU A 444 -17.82 -4.92 38.99
N ARG A 445 -16.52 -5.14 38.94
CA ARG A 445 -15.53 -4.16 39.42
C ARG A 445 -15.40 -3.03 38.40
N GLY A 446 -15.28 -1.78 38.88
CA GLY A 446 -15.10 -0.60 38.05
C GLY A 446 -16.41 0.05 37.62
N TYR A 447 -16.28 0.97 36.63
CA TYR A 447 -17.38 1.77 36.12
C TYR A 447 -17.54 1.49 34.62
N HIS A 448 -18.78 1.29 34.16
CA HIS A 448 -19.10 0.77 32.85
C HIS A 448 -20.05 1.70 32.10
N ASP A 449 -19.99 1.68 30.77
CA ASP A 449 -20.82 2.49 29.88
C ASP A 449 -22.30 2.21 30.08
N LEU A 450 -23.08 3.25 30.40
CA LEU A 450 -24.52 3.19 30.61
C LEU A 450 -25.29 2.67 29.39
N LYS A 451 -24.81 2.98 28.18
CA LYS A 451 -25.46 2.49 26.95
C LYS A 451 -25.33 0.98 26.79
N ARG A 452 -24.21 0.43 27.27
CA ARG A 452 -23.93 -1.00 27.19
C ARG A 452 -24.48 -1.79 28.38
N TYR A 453 -24.60 -1.12 29.55
CA TYR A 453 -25.12 -1.68 30.79
C TYR A 453 -26.27 -0.82 31.32
N PRO A 454 -27.50 -0.99 30.80
CA PRO A 454 -28.65 -0.16 31.19
C PRO A 454 -29.02 -0.24 32.68
N HIS A 455 -28.54 -1.28 33.38
CA HIS A 455 -28.75 -1.45 34.84
C HIS A 455 -27.64 -0.83 35.69
N ALA A 456 -26.70 -0.12 35.06
CA ALA A 456 -25.68 0.59 35.80
C ALA A 456 -26.30 1.77 36.53
N THR A 457 -25.91 1.97 37.81
CA THR A 457 -26.39 3.08 38.64
C THR A 457 -25.43 4.24 38.57
N LEU A 458 -25.98 5.42 38.42
CA LEU A 458 -25.23 6.69 38.53
C LEU A 458 -24.95 6.98 40.02
N ILE A 459 -23.98 7.85 40.25
CA ILE A 459 -23.66 8.37 41.58
C ILE A 459 -24.25 9.76 41.68
N ASP A 460 -25.03 10.03 42.72
CA ASP A 460 -25.69 11.30 42.89
C ASP A 460 -24.70 12.47 42.94
N GLY A 461 -24.96 13.50 42.14
CA GLY A 461 -24.12 14.69 42.03
C GLY A 461 -22.80 14.48 41.27
N LEU A 462 -22.55 13.32 40.68
CA LEU A 462 -21.29 12.97 40.01
C LEU A 462 -21.52 12.49 38.57
N VAL A 463 -20.83 13.10 37.61
CA VAL A 463 -20.73 12.60 36.25
C VAL A 463 -19.38 11.98 36.02
N LEU A 464 -19.34 10.69 35.67
CA LEU A 464 -18.13 10.00 35.21
C LEU A 464 -18.16 9.98 33.69
N PHE A 465 -17.23 10.69 33.06
CA PHE A 465 -17.15 10.83 31.61
C PHE A 465 -15.87 10.22 31.07
N ARG A 466 -15.98 9.34 30.09
CA ARG A 466 -14.81 8.73 29.41
C ARG A 466 -14.75 9.20 27.95
N TRP A 467 -13.55 9.59 27.54
CA TRP A 467 -13.24 10.01 26.18
C TRP A 467 -12.16 9.10 25.61
N ASP A 468 -12.48 8.37 24.54
CA ASP A 468 -11.63 7.28 24.04
C ASP A 468 -10.67 7.72 22.91
N ALA A 469 -10.07 8.92 23.02
CA ALA A 469 -9.10 9.44 22.05
C ALA A 469 -8.17 10.52 22.65
N PRO A 470 -7.05 10.86 21.98
CA PRO A 470 -6.30 12.08 22.24
C PRO A 470 -7.20 13.31 22.06
N LEU A 471 -6.93 14.38 22.81
CA LEU A 471 -7.57 15.68 22.62
C LEU A 471 -6.72 16.55 21.70
N PHE A 472 -7.31 17.04 20.60
CA PHE A 472 -6.64 17.90 19.65
C PHE A 472 -7.66 18.83 18.96
N PHE A 473 -7.17 19.81 18.23
CA PHE A 473 -7.98 20.88 17.66
C PHE A 473 -9.28 20.44 16.97
N ALA A 474 -9.27 19.25 16.31
CA ALA A 474 -10.44 18.81 15.56
C ALA A 474 -11.55 18.24 16.44
N ASN A 475 -11.26 17.73 17.65
CA ASN A 475 -12.26 17.11 18.53
C ASN A 475 -12.49 17.85 19.85
N ALA A 476 -11.79 18.95 20.08
CA ALA A 476 -11.88 19.72 21.32
C ALA A 476 -13.31 20.23 21.59
N GLU A 477 -13.93 20.87 20.61
CA GLU A 477 -15.32 21.36 20.75
C GLU A 477 -16.31 20.22 20.99
N LEU A 478 -16.13 19.09 20.28
CA LEU A 478 -17.00 17.93 20.46
C LEU A 478 -16.87 17.33 21.86
N PHE A 479 -15.64 17.29 22.42
CA PHE A 479 -15.41 16.87 23.80
C PHE A 479 -16.18 17.75 24.77
N GLN A 480 -16.04 19.09 24.66
CA GLN A 480 -16.74 20.06 25.49
C GLN A 480 -18.24 19.88 25.40
N GLN A 481 -18.78 19.83 24.17
CA GLN A 481 -20.22 19.65 23.93
C GLN A 481 -20.73 18.36 24.59
N ARG A 482 -20.07 17.23 24.38
CA ARG A 482 -20.50 15.93 24.91
C ARG A 482 -20.42 15.84 26.43
N LEU A 483 -19.43 16.50 27.02
CA LEU A 483 -19.31 16.56 28.46
C LEU A 483 -20.43 17.42 29.07
N LEU A 484 -20.74 18.60 28.50
CA LEU A 484 -21.84 19.46 28.95
C LEU A 484 -23.21 18.78 28.76
N GLU A 485 -23.43 18.09 27.62
CA GLU A 485 -24.62 17.26 27.40
C GLU A 485 -24.77 16.16 28.49
N ALA A 486 -23.64 15.58 28.92
CA ALA A 486 -23.68 14.57 29.99
C ALA A 486 -23.99 15.15 31.36
N VAL A 487 -23.59 16.42 31.62
CA VAL A 487 -23.94 17.14 32.83
C VAL A 487 -25.44 17.52 32.84
N GLU A 488 -25.94 18.05 31.73
CA GLU A 488 -27.36 18.42 31.58
C GLU A 488 -28.29 17.20 31.64
N ALA A 489 -27.87 16.07 31.10
CA ALA A 489 -28.65 14.83 31.12
C ALA A 489 -28.61 14.09 32.47
N SER A 490 -27.87 14.58 33.45
CA SER A 490 -27.79 13.97 34.78
C SER A 490 -29.15 14.08 35.52
N PRO A 491 -29.63 12.98 36.15
CA PRO A 491 -30.91 13.04 36.89
C PRO A 491 -30.81 13.80 38.22
N THR A 492 -29.60 14.13 38.69
CA THR A 492 -29.33 14.87 39.93
C THR A 492 -28.47 16.10 39.67
N THR A 493 -28.55 17.10 40.53
CA THR A 493 -27.68 18.30 40.44
C THR A 493 -26.22 17.87 40.52
N VAL A 494 -25.46 18.20 39.48
CA VAL A 494 -24.04 17.79 39.38
C VAL A 494 -23.17 18.74 40.18
N HIS A 495 -22.27 18.18 40.99
CA HIS A 495 -21.29 18.94 41.80
C HIS A 495 -19.85 18.66 41.31
N ARG A 496 -19.65 17.52 40.67
CA ARG A 496 -18.32 17.15 40.15
C ARG A 496 -18.42 16.33 38.86
N VAL A 497 -17.53 16.64 37.92
CA VAL A 497 -17.27 15.80 36.73
C VAL A 497 -15.90 15.19 36.86
N ILE A 498 -15.80 13.87 36.68
CA ILE A 498 -14.54 13.13 36.62
C ILE A 498 -14.36 12.60 35.21
N VAL A 499 -13.31 13.06 34.52
CA VAL A 499 -12.92 12.53 33.21
C VAL A 499 -11.99 11.34 33.39
N ALA A 500 -12.41 10.15 32.96
CA ALA A 500 -11.54 8.99 32.85
C ALA A 500 -10.59 9.20 31.66
N ALA A 501 -9.38 9.70 31.96
CA ALA A 501 -8.44 10.27 31.00
C ALA A 501 -7.34 9.26 30.56
N GLU A 502 -7.47 7.98 30.89
CA GLU A 502 -6.50 6.95 30.47
C GLU A 502 -6.31 6.91 28.94
N PRO A 503 -7.38 7.01 28.11
CA PRO A 503 -7.23 7.03 26.66
C PRO A 503 -6.74 8.37 26.10
N VAL A 504 -6.75 9.45 26.88
CA VAL A 504 -6.24 10.77 26.49
C VAL A 504 -4.71 10.75 26.50
N THR A 505 -4.11 10.42 25.36
CA THR A 505 -2.65 10.26 25.26
C THR A 505 -1.90 11.53 24.87
N SER A 506 -2.60 12.56 24.45
CA SER A 506 -2.03 13.87 24.08
C SER A 506 -3.07 14.97 24.21
N VAL A 507 -2.58 16.20 24.40
CA VAL A 507 -3.34 17.45 24.37
C VAL A 507 -2.54 18.45 23.54
N ASP A 508 -3.19 19.23 22.66
CA ASP A 508 -2.58 20.35 21.93
C ASP A 508 -3.00 21.72 22.51
N VAL A 509 -2.52 22.80 21.92
CA VAL A 509 -2.79 24.17 22.41
C VAL A 509 -4.29 24.49 22.39
N THR A 510 -4.97 24.17 21.28
CA THR A 510 -6.41 24.44 21.11
C THR A 510 -7.24 23.69 22.16
N SER A 511 -6.91 22.42 22.41
CA SER A 511 -7.59 21.63 23.43
C SER A 511 -7.28 22.09 24.85
N ALA A 512 -6.09 22.63 25.08
CA ALA A 512 -5.73 23.21 26.37
C ALA A 512 -6.55 24.49 26.66
N ASP A 513 -6.73 25.33 25.64
CA ASP A 513 -7.57 26.54 25.76
C ASP A 513 -9.05 26.17 25.98
N MET A 514 -9.57 25.18 25.25
CA MET A 514 -10.90 24.63 25.47
C MET A 514 -11.07 24.09 26.91
N LEU A 515 -10.08 23.32 27.42
CA LEU A 515 -10.14 22.81 28.82
C LEU A 515 -10.17 23.94 29.84
N ARG A 516 -9.49 25.07 29.58
CA ARG A 516 -9.55 26.27 30.42
C ARG A 516 -10.97 26.84 30.42
N GLU A 517 -11.53 27.08 29.25
CA GLU A 517 -12.89 27.62 29.09
C GLU A 517 -13.95 26.71 29.72
N LEU A 518 -13.83 25.39 29.51
CA LEU A 518 -14.71 24.41 30.10
C LEU A 518 -14.63 24.41 31.63
N CYS A 519 -13.42 24.45 32.20
CA CYS A 519 -13.23 24.51 33.65
C CYS A 519 -13.85 25.78 34.24
N GLU A 520 -13.67 26.95 33.60
CA GLU A 520 -14.25 28.19 34.01
C GLU A 520 -15.79 28.18 33.91
N HIS A 521 -16.33 27.56 32.86
CA HIS A 521 -17.77 27.40 32.69
C HIS A 521 -18.37 26.53 33.81
N LEU A 522 -17.84 25.34 34.03
CA LEU A 522 -18.30 24.44 35.06
C LEU A 522 -18.16 25.05 36.46
N SER A 523 -17.08 25.81 36.73
CA SER A 523 -16.86 26.46 38.01
C SER A 523 -17.87 27.54 38.31
N ARG A 524 -18.41 28.28 37.30
CA ARG A 524 -19.49 29.26 37.49
C ARG A 524 -20.77 28.58 37.97
N ASP A 525 -21.00 27.33 37.53
CA ASP A 525 -22.16 26.53 37.92
C ASP A 525 -21.90 25.71 39.21
N GLY A 526 -20.77 25.94 39.87
CA GLY A 526 -20.38 25.21 41.08
C GLY A 526 -19.93 23.79 40.87
N ILE A 527 -19.56 23.41 39.65
CA ILE A 527 -19.14 22.05 39.28
C ILE A 527 -17.61 21.99 39.20
N ALA A 528 -17.01 21.05 39.93
CA ALA A 528 -15.59 20.81 39.89
C ALA A 528 -15.20 19.80 38.77
N LEU A 529 -14.17 20.12 37.98
CA LEU A 529 -13.64 19.23 36.95
C LEU A 529 -12.38 18.51 37.44
N HIS A 530 -12.43 17.18 37.48
CA HIS A 530 -11.33 16.32 37.90
C HIS A 530 -10.97 15.32 36.79
N PHE A 531 -9.76 14.76 36.88
CA PHE A 531 -9.25 13.76 35.96
C PHE A 531 -8.79 12.52 36.70
N ALA A 532 -9.15 11.36 36.19
CA ALA A 532 -8.65 10.09 36.69
C ALA A 532 -7.78 9.41 35.61
N GLU A 533 -6.69 8.74 36.06
CA GLU A 533 -5.81 7.94 35.18
C GLU A 533 -5.10 8.76 34.08
N MET A 534 -4.94 10.07 34.27
CA MET A 534 -4.25 10.91 33.30
C MET A 534 -2.75 10.62 33.31
N LYS A 535 -2.19 10.37 32.13
CA LYS A 535 -0.77 10.02 31.96
C LYS A 535 0.15 11.22 32.25
N ASP A 536 1.30 10.97 32.92
CA ASP A 536 2.25 12.02 33.28
C ASP A 536 2.69 12.91 32.10
N PRO A 537 2.98 12.40 30.89
CA PRO A 537 3.32 13.27 29.77
C PRO A 537 2.21 14.26 29.37
N VAL A 538 0.94 13.92 29.61
CA VAL A 538 -0.20 14.81 29.37
C VAL A 538 -0.30 15.85 30.48
N ARG A 539 -0.14 15.45 31.74
CA ARG A 539 -0.06 16.37 32.88
C ARG A 539 1.08 17.39 32.72
N ASP A 540 2.25 16.95 32.25
CA ASP A 540 3.39 17.83 31.97
C ASP A 540 3.08 18.83 30.85
N LYS A 541 2.31 18.43 29.82
CA LYS A 541 1.82 19.35 28.79
C LYS A 541 0.85 20.38 29.36
N LEU A 542 -0.12 19.97 30.18
CA LEU A 542 -1.05 20.90 30.84
C LEU A 542 -0.31 21.94 31.70
N LYS A 543 0.77 21.52 32.41
CA LYS A 543 1.63 22.45 33.15
C LYS A 543 2.31 23.46 32.23
N ARG A 544 2.83 23.03 31.07
CA ARG A 544 3.46 23.92 30.07
C ARG A 544 2.46 24.89 29.45
N PHE A 545 1.18 24.52 29.35
CA PHE A 545 0.09 25.38 28.88
C PHE A 545 -0.48 26.27 30.00
N GLU A 546 0.24 26.40 31.14
CA GLU A 546 -0.12 27.23 32.28
C GLU A 546 -1.45 26.89 32.97
N LEU A 547 -1.93 25.67 32.80
CA LEU A 547 -3.18 25.20 33.38
C LEU A 547 -3.02 24.71 34.84
N SER A 548 -1.82 24.74 35.41
CA SER A 548 -1.55 24.34 36.81
C SER A 548 -2.28 25.19 37.86
N ARG A 549 -2.73 26.40 37.50
CA ARG A 549 -3.53 27.23 38.39
C ARG A 549 -4.97 26.76 38.52
N LEU A 550 -5.51 26.17 37.44
CA LEU A 550 -6.86 25.63 37.37
C LEU A 550 -6.93 24.18 37.83
N PHE A 551 -5.95 23.37 37.42
CA PHE A 551 -5.86 21.98 37.77
C PHE A 551 -4.68 21.74 38.71
N ARG A 552 -4.97 21.79 40.03
CA ARG A 552 -4.00 21.46 41.08
C ARG A 552 -3.84 19.94 41.20
N ASP A 553 -2.88 19.47 41.97
CA ASP A 553 -2.59 18.04 42.11
C ASP A 553 -3.78 17.25 42.71
N ASP A 554 -4.64 17.89 43.50
CA ASP A 554 -5.89 17.33 44.06
C ASP A 554 -7.00 17.09 43.00
N HIS A 555 -6.88 17.65 41.80
CA HIS A 555 -7.79 17.37 40.68
C HIS A 555 -7.39 16.11 39.89
N PHE A 556 -6.23 15.49 40.16
CA PHE A 556 -5.76 14.32 39.45
C PHE A 556 -5.74 13.10 40.37
N HIS A 557 -6.48 12.08 39.97
CA HIS A 557 -6.62 10.85 40.74
C HIS A 557 -5.93 9.68 40.04
N PRO A 558 -5.30 8.73 40.80
CA PRO A 558 -4.60 7.59 40.22
C PRO A 558 -5.53 6.63 39.48
N THR A 559 -6.79 6.50 39.93
CA THR A 559 -7.81 5.63 39.33
C THR A 559 -9.17 6.30 39.36
N VAL A 560 -10.10 5.84 38.50
CA VAL A 560 -11.51 6.28 38.55
C VAL A 560 -12.12 5.93 39.92
N GLY A 561 -11.73 4.77 40.50
CA GLY A 561 -12.20 4.35 41.82
C GLY A 561 -11.78 5.31 42.91
N SER A 562 -10.49 5.71 42.95
CA SER A 562 -10.00 6.66 43.96
C SER A 562 -10.64 8.06 43.81
N ALA A 563 -10.92 8.48 42.59
CA ALA A 563 -11.62 9.74 42.33
C ALA A 563 -13.08 9.73 42.86
N VAL A 564 -13.76 8.59 42.74
CA VAL A 564 -15.11 8.42 43.30
C VAL A 564 -15.08 8.28 44.82
N ASP A 565 -14.12 7.54 45.38
CA ASP A 565 -13.99 7.40 46.82
C ASP A 565 -13.68 8.76 47.48
N ASP A 566 -12.84 9.59 46.85
CA ASP A 566 -12.60 10.97 47.28
C ASP A 566 -13.90 11.82 47.26
N TYR A 567 -14.68 11.71 46.18
CA TYR A 567 -15.98 12.42 46.08
C TYR A 567 -16.95 11.98 47.18
N LEU A 568 -16.99 10.69 47.49
CA LEU A 568 -17.90 10.14 48.51
C LEU A 568 -17.39 10.32 49.96
N GLY A 569 -16.23 10.93 50.14
CA GLY A 569 -15.60 11.10 51.45
C GLY A 569 -15.18 9.78 52.14
N ARG A 570 -14.89 8.75 51.34
CA ARG A 570 -14.40 7.45 51.80
C ARG A 570 -12.87 7.49 51.84
N GLU A 571 -12.26 7.08 52.94
CA GLU A 571 -10.80 6.95 53.03
C GLU A 571 -10.28 5.99 51.94
N ASP A 572 -9.19 6.41 51.28
CA ASP A 572 -8.56 5.63 50.22
C ASP A 572 -7.99 4.34 50.79
N ARG A 573 -8.64 3.18 50.55
CA ARG A 573 -8.21 1.87 51.07
C ARG A 573 -6.83 1.42 50.58
N PHE A 574 -6.26 2.13 49.61
CA PHE A 574 -4.94 1.85 49.04
C PHE A 574 -3.82 2.73 49.64
N ALA A 575 -4.14 3.74 50.44
CA ALA A 575 -3.14 4.57 51.09
C ALA A 575 -2.40 3.84 52.21
N SER A 576 -3.02 2.81 52.79
CA SER A 576 -2.45 2.05 53.95
C SER A 576 -1.37 1.03 53.57
N ASN A 577 -1.12 0.73 52.28
CA ASN A 577 -0.14 -0.26 51.81
C ASN A 577 1.09 0.35 51.10
N ARG A 578 1.35 1.63 51.29
CA ARG A 578 2.64 2.21 50.86
C ARG A 578 3.70 1.98 51.91
N GLU A 579 4.35 0.82 51.90
CA GLU A 579 5.69 0.71 52.48
C GLU A 579 6.64 1.63 51.70
N PRO A 580 7.48 2.42 52.37
CA PRO A 580 8.47 3.24 51.69
C PRO A 580 9.44 2.31 50.96
N ILE A 581 9.54 2.43 49.64
CA ILE A 581 10.62 1.83 48.88
C ILE A 581 11.89 2.56 49.29
N ALA A 582 12.72 1.85 50.08
CA ALA A 582 14.02 2.28 50.52
C ALA A 582 15.03 2.27 49.37
#